data_41f57af2d3509d0145c64f0ba77495a2
#
_entry.id   41f57af2d3509d0145c64f0ba77495a2
#
_cell.length_a   1.000
_cell.length_b   1.000
_cell.length_c   1.000
_cell.angle_alpha   90.00
_cell.angle_beta   90.00
_cell.angle_gamma   90.00
#
_symmetry.space_group_name_H-M   'P 1'
#
loop_
_entity.id
_entity.type
_entity.pdbx_description
1 polymer ?
#
loop_
_entity_poly.entity_id
_entity_poly.type
_entity_poly.pdbx_seq_one_letter_code
_entity_poly.pdbx_strand_id
1 'polypeptide(L)'
;MEAEKEVKARLEAFIGNNGDTPVDDFHRRLGRIMWENCGMARNKEDLTQAIADISALRAEFYAKVRVPGRLYGYNPELDKAGRVADLLELGELMCKDALEREESCGGHFREEHQTEEGEALRRDDEFTFVSAWQHKGEPKDAELHKEALVYENIELKQRSYK
;
A
#
# COMPACT_ATOMS: atom_id res chain seq x y z
N MET A 1 21.33 -16.23 13.35
CA MET A 1 21.61 -14.97 12.60
C MET A 1 20.64 -13.90 13.08
N GLU A 2 20.94 -12.61 12.87
CA GLU A 2 20.07 -11.52 13.37
C GLU A 2 18.69 -11.56 12.74
N ALA A 3 18.60 -11.66 11.42
CA ALA A 3 17.34 -11.79 10.69
C ALA A 3 16.44 -12.97 11.16
N GLU A 4 17.04 -14.09 11.52
CA GLU A 4 16.29 -15.23 12.07
C GLU A 4 15.64 -14.90 13.41
N LYS A 5 16.35 -14.14 14.26
CA LYS A 5 15.82 -13.70 15.55
C LYS A 5 14.65 -12.72 15.38
N GLU A 6 14.77 -11.79 14.43
CA GLU A 6 13.73 -10.82 14.12
C GLU A 6 12.47 -11.50 13.60
N VAL A 7 12.62 -12.39 12.62
CA VAL A 7 11.48 -13.16 12.08
C VAL A 7 10.82 -13.99 13.16
N LYS A 8 11.62 -14.70 13.97
CA LYS A 8 11.11 -15.50 15.08
C LYS A 8 10.35 -14.65 16.09
N ALA A 9 10.90 -13.50 16.50
CA ALA A 9 10.26 -12.59 17.44
C ALA A 9 8.91 -12.07 16.89
N ARG A 10 8.85 -11.73 15.61
CA ARG A 10 7.60 -11.32 14.93
C ARG A 10 6.54 -12.42 14.96
N LEU A 11 6.91 -13.66 14.65
CA LEU A 11 5.99 -14.80 14.68
C LEU A 11 5.52 -15.14 16.10
N GLU A 12 6.43 -15.08 17.07
CA GLU A 12 6.10 -15.29 18.51
C GLU A 12 5.13 -14.23 19.01
N ALA A 13 5.28 -12.97 18.57
CA ALA A 13 4.37 -11.88 18.91
C ALA A 13 2.94 -12.15 18.42
N PHE A 14 2.77 -12.68 17.19
CA PHE A 14 1.43 -13.05 16.69
C PHE A 14 0.78 -14.17 17.49
N ILE A 15 1.54 -15.24 17.80
CA ILE A 15 1.03 -16.39 18.58
C ILE A 15 0.75 -15.99 20.03
N GLY A 16 1.58 -15.12 20.60
CA GLY A 16 1.44 -14.65 21.99
C GLY A 16 0.37 -13.59 22.20
N ASN A 17 -0.20 -13.06 21.12
CA ASN A 17 -1.24 -12.04 21.22
C ASN A 17 -2.57 -12.66 21.70
N ASN A 18 -3.13 -12.10 22.78
CA ASN A 18 -4.41 -12.53 23.36
C ASN A 18 -5.60 -11.76 22.74
N GLY A 19 -5.49 -11.32 21.51
CA GLY A 19 -6.56 -10.66 20.80
C GLY A 19 -7.78 -11.55 20.55
N ASP A 20 -8.86 -10.95 20.16
CA ASP A 20 -10.16 -11.60 19.90
C ASP A 20 -10.57 -11.60 18.42
N THR A 21 -9.89 -10.81 17.60
CA THR A 21 -10.30 -10.54 16.23
C THR A 21 -9.56 -11.47 15.23
N PRO A 22 -10.28 -12.25 14.41
CA PRO A 22 -9.68 -13.12 13.40
C PRO A 22 -8.86 -12.35 12.36
N VAL A 23 -7.80 -12.98 11.83
CA VAL A 23 -6.96 -12.43 10.77
C VAL A 23 -7.77 -12.02 9.53
N ASP A 24 -8.75 -12.84 9.15
CA ASP A 24 -9.58 -12.59 7.96
C ASP A 24 -10.42 -11.31 8.07
N ASP A 25 -10.79 -10.86 9.27
CA ASP A 25 -11.52 -9.61 9.45
C ASP A 25 -10.66 -8.40 9.11
N PHE A 26 -9.41 -8.41 9.52
CA PHE A 26 -8.45 -7.36 9.15
C PHE A 26 -8.18 -7.35 7.65
N HIS A 27 -8.01 -8.52 7.04
CA HIS A 27 -7.84 -8.63 5.59
C HIS A 27 -9.02 -8.04 4.80
N ARG A 28 -10.26 -8.37 5.21
CA ARG A 28 -11.46 -7.83 4.55
C ARG A 28 -11.62 -6.32 4.76
N ARG A 29 -11.31 -5.83 5.94
CA ARG A 29 -11.36 -4.38 6.24
C ARG A 29 -10.34 -3.63 5.42
N LEU A 30 -9.10 -4.10 5.34
CA LEU A 30 -8.07 -3.54 4.45
C LEU A 30 -8.53 -3.57 2.98
N GLY A 31 -9.03 -4.72 2.52
CA GLY A 31 -9.53 -4.86 1.15
C GLY A 31 -10.63 -3.87 0.81
N ARG A 32 -11.53 -3.56 1.76
CA ARG A 32 -12.58 -2.56 1.57
C ARG A 32 -12.01 -1.16 1.45
N ILE A 33 -11.11 -0.75 2.36
CA ILE A 33 -10.45 0.55 2.30
C ILE A 33 -9.72 0.72 0.95
N MET A 34 -8.95 -0.28 0.54
CA MET A 34 -8.22 -0.23 -0.73
C MET A 34 -9.14 -0.18 -1.95
N TRP A 35 -10.23 -0.92 -1.93
CA TRP A 35 -11.19 -0.95 -3.02
C TRP A 35 -11.92 0.39 -3.18
N GLU A 36 -12.38 0.95 -2.07
CA GLU A 36 -13.20 2.16 -2.05
C GLU A 36 -12.35 3.42 -2.32
N ASN A 37 -11.14 3.50 -1.74
CA ASN A 37 -10.37 4.75 -1.71
C ASN A 37 -9.11 4.74 -2.58
N CYS A 38 -8.60 3.57 -3.00
CA CYS A 38 -7.40 3.44 -3.83
C CYS A 38 -7.64 2.53 -5.05
N GLY A 39 -8.89 2.37 -5.47
CA GLY A 39 -9.33 1.53 -6.58
C GLY A 39 -9.04 2.13 -7.96
N MET A 40 -10.02 2.02 -8.85
CA MET A 40 -9.89 2.46 -10.26
C MET A 40 -9.85 3.97 -10.42
N ALA A 41 -10.71 4.70 -9.72
CA ALA A 41 -10.71 6.16 -9.65
C ALA A 41 -10.27 6.59 -8.25
N ARG A 42 -9.40 7.56 -8.18
CA ARG A 42 -8.74 8.02 -6.95
C ARG A 42 -8.85 9.52 -6.85
N ASN A 43 -8.93 10.04 -5.64
CA ASN A 43 -8.83 11.47 -5.38
C ASN A 43 -8.01 11.73 -4.12
N LYS A 44 -7.59 12.97 -3.92
CA LYS A 44 -6.74 13.38 -2.81
C LYS A 44 -7.37 13.12 -1.45
N GLU A 45 -8.67 13.39 -1.34
CA GLU A 45 -9.40 13.26 -0.08
C GLU A 45 -9.47 11.80 0.36
N ASP A 46 -9.93 10.92 -0.52
CA ASP A 46 -10.06 9.48 -0.26
C ASP A 46 -8.70 8.81 0.00
N LEU A 47 -7.66 9.16 -0.78
CA LEU A 47 -6.31 8.64 -0.53
C LEU A 47 -5.75 9.07 0.83
N THR A 48 -6.00 10.32 1.22
CA THR A 48 -5.57 10.83 2.53
C THR A 48 -6.30 10.11 3.66
N GLN A 49 -7.61 9.90 3.50
CA GLN A 49 -8.41 9.14 4.46
C GLN A 49 -7.95 7.67 4.53
N ALA A 50 -7.68 7.03 3.39
CA ALA A 50 -7.19 5.66 3.34
C ALA A 50 -5.87 5.47 4.12
N ILE A 51 -4.92 6.39 3.98
CA ILE A 51 -3.65 6.35 4.73
C ILE A 51 -3.93 6.37 6.24
N ALA A 52 -4.82 7.24 6.70
CA ALA A 52 -5.18 7.34 8.12
C ALA A 52 -5.89 6.07 8.61
N ASP A 53 -6.85 5.55 7.84
CA ASP A 53 -7.63 4.36 8.18
C ASP A 53 -6.77 3.09 8.20
N ILE A 54 -5.85 2.93 7.23
CA ILE A 54 -4.94 1.78 7.19
C ILE A 54 -3.96 1.84 8.34
N SER A 55 -3.42 3.02 8.67
CA SER A 55 -2.53 3.19 9.83
C SER A 55 -3.23 2.83 11.14
N ALA A 56 -4.48 3.26 11.33
CA ALA A 56 -5.30 2.89 12.48
C ALA A 56 -5.62 1.39 12.50
N LEU A 57 -5.97 0.81 11.34
CA LEU A 57 -6.25 -0.62 11.20
C LEU A 57 -5.00 -1.47 11.52
N ARG A 58 -3.82 -1.03 11.12
CA ARG A 58 -2.53 -1.68 11.42
C ARG A 58 -2.25 -1.66 12.93
N ALA A 59 -2.46 -0.53 13.58
CA ALA A 59 -2.32 -0.45 15.04
C ALA A 59 -3.31 -1.39 15.77
N GLU A 60 -4.56 -1.44 15.30
CA GLU A 60 -5.56 -2.36 15.84
C GLU A 60 -5.20 -3.83 15.58
N PHE A 61 -4.66 -4.16 14.40
CA PHE A 61 -4.20 -5.50 14.06
C PHE A 61 -3.18 -6.02 15.08
N TYR A 62 -2.11 -5.26 15.31
CA TYR A 62 -1.09 -5.66 16.28
C TYR A 62 -1.61 -5.75 17.72
N ALA A 63 -2.64 -4.98 18.08
CA ALA A 63 -3.24 -5.02 19.40
C ALA A 63 -4.25 -6.16 19.60
N LYS A 64 -5.01 -6.55 18.55
CA LYS A 64 -6.20 -7.39 18.67
C LYS A 64 -6.21 -8.66 17.83
N VAL A 65 -5.24 -8.87 16.95
CA VAL A 65 -5.24 -10.07 16.11
C VAL A 65 -5.16 -11.34 16.95
N ARG A 66 -6.01 -12.30 16.62
CA ARG A 66 -6.01 -13.65 17.21
C ARG A 66 -5.47 -14.65 16.22
N VAL A 67 -4.36 -15.28 16.58
CA VAL A 67 -3.72 -16.34 15.80
C VAL A 67 -3.72 -17.63 16.62
N PRO A 68 -4.66 -18.55 16.36
CA PRO A 68 -4.69 -19.84 17.04
C PRO A 68 -3.56 -20.75 16.56
N GLY A 69 -3.24 -21.77 17.37
CA GLY A 69 -2.28 -22.79 17.00
C GLY A 69 -0.92 -22.62 17.67
N ARG A 70 0.12 -23.12 17.02
CA ARG A 70 1.48 -23.18 17.55
C ARG A 70 2.46 -22.50 16.62
N LEU A 71 3.58 -22.04 17.16
CA LEU A 71 4.67 -21.44 16.39
C LEU A 71 5.32 -22.45 15.43
N TYR A 72 5.49 -23.67 15.86
CA TYR A 72 6.14 -24.73 15.10
C TYR A 72 5.12 -25.68 14.48
N GLY A 73 5.42 -26.10 13.25
CA GLY A 73 4.54 -26.94 12.44
C GLY A 73 3.68 -26.13 11.47
N TYR A 74 2.75 -26.83 10.82
CA TYR A 74 1.84 -26.20 9.86
C TYR A 74 0.79 -25.35 10.59
N ASN A 75 0.84 -24.04 10.39
CA ASN A 75 -0.12 -23.10 10.95
C ASN A 75 -0.52 -22.04 9.88
N PRO A 76 -1.62 -22.29 9.12
CA PRO A 76 -2.05 -21.39 8.06
C PRO A 76 -2.53 -20.03 8.60
N GLU A 77 -3.04 -19.95 9.84
CA GLU A 77 -3.46 -18.68 10.44
C GLU A 77 -2.26 -17.78 10.76
N LEU A 78 -1.14 -18.38 11.16
CA LEU A 78 0.11 -17.65 11.38
C LEU A 78 0.69 -17.12 10.06
N ASP A 79 0.66 -17.92 8.98
CA ASP A 79 1.08 -17.48 7.64
C ASP A 79 0.21 -16.32 7.16
N LYS A 80 -1.13 -16.44 7.29
CA LYS A 80 -2.05 -15.33 6.98
C LYS A 80 -1.77 -14.08 7.79
N ALA A 81 -1.50 -14.20 9.08
CA ALA A 81 -1.21 -13.05 9.94
C ALA A 81 0.04 -12.30 9.46
N GLY A 82 1.10 -13.02 9.11
CA GLY A 82 2.30 -12.45 8.52
C GLY A 82 2.00 -11.68 7.22
N ARG A 83 1.24 -12.30 6.32
CA ARG A 83 0.85 -11.68 5.03
C ARG A 83 -0.04 -10.46 5.22
N VAL A 84 -1.01 -10.51 6.14
CA VAL A 84 -1.89 -9.36 6.42
C VAL A 84 -1.10 -8.19 7.01
N ALA A 85 -0.12 -8.46 7.87
CA ALA A 85 0.78 -7.43 8.38
C ALA A 85 1.55 -6.74 7.25
N ASP A 86 2.10 -7.52 6.30
CA ASP A 86 2.82 -7.00 5.14
C ASP A 86 1.87 -6.23 4.18
N LEU A 87 0.65 -6.72 3.98
CA LEU A 87 -0.35 -6.05 3.15
C LEU A 87 -0.86 -4.72 3.75
N LEU A 88 -0.95 -4.62 5.09
CA LEU A 88 -1.28 -3.36 5.76
C LEU A 88 -0.20 -2.29 5.50
N GLU A 89 1.05 -2.67 5.59
CA GLU A 89 2.17 -1.77 5.29
C GLU A 89 2.22 -1.39 3.81
N LEU A 90 2.09 -2.37 2.92
CA LEU A 90 2.08 -2.13 1.47
C LEU A 90 0.88 -1.29 1.04
N GLY A 91 -0.31 -1.52 1.59
CA GLY A 91 -1.52 -0.74 1.28
C GLY A 91 -1.38 0.73 1.65
N GLU A 92 -0.81 1.03 2.83
CA GLU A 92 -0.51 2.40 3.25
C GLU A 92 0.48 3.08 2.28
N LEU A 93 1.54 2.36 1.89
CA LEU A 93 2.54 2.85 0.94
C LEU A 93 1.96 3.07 -0.47
N MET A 94 1.08 2.18 -0.94
CA MET A 94 0.39 2.34 -2.22
C MET A 94 -0.48 3.60 -2.25
N CYS A 95 -1.22 3.88 -1.18
CA CYS A 95 -2.01 5.11 -1.08
C CYS A 95 -1.11 6.36 -1.03
N LYS A 96 0.01 6.28 -0.32
CA LYS A 96 1.02 7.35 -0.24
C LYS A 96 1.64 7.65 -1.61
N ASP A 97 2.05 6.63 -2.35
CA ASP A 97 2.59 6.80 -3.70
C ASP A 97 1.56 7.36 -4.68
N ALA A 98 0.31 6.87 -4.61
CA ALA A 98 -0.79 7.39 -5.41
C ALA A 98 -1.15 8.85 -5.08
N LEU A 99 -1.00 9.26 -3.83
CA LEU A 99 -1.22 10.64 -3.39
C LEU A 99 -0.12 11.58 -3.89
N GLU A 100 1.14 11.14 -3.86
CA GLU A 100 2.32 11.89 -4.32
C GLU A 100 2.29 12.12 -5.84
N ARG A 101 1.76 11.19 -6.62
CA ARG A 101 1.70 11.28 -8.07
C ARG A 101 0.46 12.05 -8.53
N GLU A 102 0.63 13.35 -8.73
CA GLU A 102 -0.42 14.29 -9.13
C GLU A 102 -0.62 14.35 -10.66
N GLU A 103 -0.90 13.20 -11.25
CA GLU A 103 -1.25 13.03 -12.66
C GLU A 103 -2.20 11.86 -12.84
N SER A 104 -2.69 11.63 -14.05
CA SER A 104 -3.34 10.38 -14.45
C SER A 104 -2.56 9.74 -15.58
N CYS A 105 -2.01 8.53 -15.32
CA CYS A 105 -1.19 7.80 -16.29
C CYS A 105 -1.40 6.28 -16.15
N GLY A 106 -1.77 5.62 -17.23
CA GLY A 106 -2.03 4.18 -17.24
C GLY A 106 -3.14 3.77 -16.27
N GLY A 107 -2.85 2.85 -15.36
CA GLY A 107 -3.79 2.40 -14.31
C GLY A 107 -3.91 3.35 -13.11
N HIS A 108 -3.10 4.40 -13.05
CA HIS A 108 -3.20 5.45 -12.03
C HIS A 108 -4.12 6.57 -12.57
N PHE A 109 -5.34 6.64 -12.07
CA PHE A 109 -6.31 7.65 -12.47
C PHE A 109 -6.73 8.49 -11.27
N ARG A 110 -6.45 9.79 -11.35
CA ARG A 110 -6.81 10.80 -10.35
C ARG A 110 -7.94 11.67 -10.90
N GLU A 111 -9.07 11.71 -10.21
CA GLU A 111 -10.25 12.48 -10.63
C GLU A 111 -9.96 13.97 -10.79
N GLU A 112 -8.99 14.49 -10.05
CA GLU A 112 -8.53 15.89 -10.16
C GLU A 112 -7.62 16.14 -11.38
N HIS A 113 -7.09 15.09 -11.98
CA HIS A 113 -6.15 15.16 -13.10
C HIS A 113 -6.76 14.53 -14.36
N GLN A 114 -7.75 15.20 -14.90
CA GLN A 114 -8.45 14.85 -16.14
C GLN A 114 -8.39 16.03 -17.12
N THR A 115 -8.50 15.74 -18.42
CA THR A 115 -8.77 16.75 -19.45
C THR A 115 -10.20 17.26 -19.33
N GLU A 116 -10.54 18.34 -20.03
CA GLU A 116 -11.92 18.86 -20.11
C GLU A 116 -12.92 17.82 -20.64
N GLU A 117 -12.42 16.84 -21.41
CA GLU A 117 -13.24 15.75 -21.94
C GLU A 117 -13.29 14.49 -21.04
N GLY A 118 -12.68 14.54 -19.87
CA GLY A 118 -12.66 13.44 -18.89
C GLY A 118 -11.62 12.35 -19.18
N GLU A 119 -10.66 12.59 -20.05
CA GLU A 119 -9.53 11.67 -20.29
C GLU A 119 -8.43 11.88 -19.25
N ALA A 120 -7.57 10.87 -19.08
CA ALA A 120 -6.42 10.93 -18.20
C ALA A 120 -5.46 12.07 -18.58
N LEU A 121 -5.16 12.96 -17.64
CA LEU A 121 -4.22 14.07 -17.84
C LEU A 121 -2.85 13.68 -17.29
N ARG A 122 -1.92 13.40 -18.20
CA ARG A 122 -0.51 13.17 -17.88
C ARG A 122 0.23 14.48 -17.68
N ARG A 123 1.21 14.45 -16.81
CA ARG A 123 2.13 15.58 -16.56
C ARG A 123 3.57 15.11 -16.75
N ASP A 124 3.92 14.77 -18.01
CA ASP A 124 5.21 14.16 -18.37
C ASP A 124 6.41 15.00 -17.94
N ASP A 125 6.30 16.33 -17.94
CA ASP A 125 7.37 17.24 -17.53
C ASP A 125 7.75 17.08 -16.03
N GLU A 126 6.81 16.62 -15.22
CA GLU A 126 6.98 16.50 -13.77
C GLU A 126 7.09 15.05 -13.29
N PHE A 127 6.44 14.12 -13.99
CA PHE A 127 6.29 12.74 -13.51
C PHE A 127 6.96 11.67 -14.39
N THR A 128 7.85 12.06 -15.33
CA THR A 128 8.66 11.10 -16.09
C THR A 128 9.82 10.56 -15.27
N PHE A 129 9.48 9.82 -14.22
CA PHE A 129 10.44 9.15 -13.33
C PHE A 129 9.87 7.87 -12.73
N VAL A 130 10.76 7.01 -12.23
CA VAL A 130 10.43 5.88 -11.38
C VAL A 130 10.49 6.34 -9.93
N SER A 131 9.46 6.00 -9.15
CA SER A 131 9.43 6.18 -7.70
C SER A 131 10.04 4.95 -7.02
N ALA A 132 11.00 5.16 -6.13
CA ALA A 132 11.52 4.14 -5.24
C ALA A 132 11.37 4.60 -3.80
N TRP A 133 10.57 3.89 -3.01
CA TRP A 133 10.34 4.22 -1.61
C TRP A 133 11.30 3.44 -0.71
N GLN A 134 12.16 4.17 -0.01
CA GLN A 134 13.08 3.57 0.97
C GLN A 134 12.36 3.40 2.30
N HIS A 135 12.32 2.16 2.80
CA HIS A 135 11.80 1.87 4.14
C HIS A 135 12.66 2.52 5.23
N LYS A 136 12.04 3.18 6.20
CA LYS A 136 12.68 3.88 7.33
C LYS A 136 12.12 3.42 8.69
N GLY A 137 11.56 2.21 8.76
CA GLY A 137 10.97 1.63 9.97
C GLY A 137 9.44 1.67 9.98
N GLU A 138 8.84 2.75 9.52
CA GLU A 138 7.38 2.89 9.41
C GLU A 138 6.99 3.40 8.02
N PRO A 139 5.82 3.01 7.46
CA PRO A 139 5.38 3.48 6.14
C PRO A 139 5.27 5.00 6.03
N LYS A 140 4.84 5.67 7.10
CA LYS A 140 4.75 7.14 7.17
C LYS A 140 6.10 7.84 6.99
N ASP A 141 7.19 7.18 7.42
CA ASP A 141 8.55 7.72 7.40
C ASP A 141 9.32 7.30 6.13
N ALA A 142 8.69 6.53 5.24
CA ALA A 142 9.31 6.11 3.99
C ALA A 142 9.74 7.31 3.15
N GLU A 143 10.96 7.25 2.60
CA GLU A 143 11.59 8.31 1.82
C GLU A 143 11.50 8.01 0.32
N LEU A 144 11.00 8.99 -0.45
CA LEU A 144 10.87 8.88 -1.89
C LEU A 144 12.19 9.24 -2.58
N HIS A 145 12.70 8.31 -3.38
CA HIS A 145 13.77 8.53 -4.34
C HIS A 145 13.21 8.50 -5.76
N LYS A 146 13.64 9.45 -6.60
CA LYS A 146 13.18 9.59 -7.99
C LYS A 146 14.33 9.31 -8.95
N GLU A 147 14.10 8.44 -9.92
CA GLU A 147 15.02 8.18 -11.03
C GLU A 147 14.37 8.60 -12.33
N ALA A 148 14.96 9.58 -13.03
CA ALA A 148 14.42 10.08 -14.28
C ALA A 148 14.42 9.00 -15.37
N LEU A 149 13.31 8.86 -16.09
CA LEU A 149 13.22 7.99 -17.25
C LEU A 149 13.81 8.67 -18.47
N VAL A 150 14.72 7.97 -19.15
CA VAL A 150 15.35 8.41 -20.42
C VAL A 150 14.99 7.43 -21.52
N TYR A 151 14.41 7.94 -22.59
CA TYR A 151 13.99 7.14 -23.73
C TYR A 151 14.92 7.43 -24.93
N GLU A 152 15.72 6.44 -25.34
CA GLU A 152 16.67 6.60 -26.44
C GLU A 152 16.00 6.57 -27.83
N ASN A 153 14.90 5.82 -27.98
CA ASN A 153 14.32 5.47 -29.26
C ASN A 153 12.82 5.79 -29.42
N ILE A 154 12.21 6.37 -28.41
CA ILE A 154 10.79 6.72 -28.41
C ILE A 154 10.58 8.13 -27.87
N GLU A 155 9.62 8.84 -28.46
CA GLU A 155 9.10 10.08 -27.92
C GLU A 155 7.84 9.79 -27.09
N LEU A 156 7.72 10.42 -25.94
CA LEU A 156 6.49 10.37 -25.16
C LEU A 156 5.37 11.08 -25.90
N LYS A 157 4.25 10.39 -26.10
CA LYS A 157 3.04 10.96 -26.70
C LYS A 157 1.84 10.65 -25.83
N GLN A 158 1.03 11.65 -25.55
CA GLN A 158 -0.24 11.46 -24.92
C GLN A 158 -1.18 10.74 -25.90
N ARG A 159 -1.83 9.67 -25.43
CA ARG A 159 -2.84 8.96 -26.23
C ARG A 159 -4.21 9.60 -25.98
N SER A 160 -4.92 9.89 -27.06
CA SER A 160 -6.37 10.17 -27.02
C SER A 160 -7.14 8.96 -27.52
N TYR A 161 -8.31 8.72 -26.94
CA TYR A 161 -9.24 7.66 -27.33
C TYR A 161 -10.41 8.18 -28.19
N LYS A 162 -10.29 9.41 -28.71
CA LYS A 162 -11.21 10.01 -29.69
C LYS A 162 -10.77 9.76 -31.12
#